data_f647911f9710261c3aa42f679f3042c8
#
_entry.id   f647911f9710261c3aa42f679f3042c8
#
_cell.length_a   1.000
_cell.length_b   1.000
_cell.length_c   1.000
_cell.angle_alpha   90.00
_cell.angle_beta   90.00
_cell.angle_gamma   90.00
#
_symmetry.space_group_name_H-M   'P 1'
#
loop_
_entity.id
_entity.type
_entity.pdbx_description
1 polymer ?
#
loop_
_entity_poly.entity_id
_entity_poly.type
_entity_poly.pdbx_seq_one_letter_code
_entity_poly.pdbx_strand_id
1 'polypeptide(L)'
;NPNDEPFPALPEISKAEADALRAAQEQLAQLSNEATSLPVQEPGARPSRALPYELFVSASVGTGTVELRFDNTGAQGAVFHVYDKTNLLATPRRYAVEAGKSLTGTWVALGSYDLWVLGPNGFHRHFQGSALNLPTGGAPEIDVCYDSANGDVYVKLHNSGSATLSYQLVANAYFSSQPETVEVPAGASAERHWVLKAVGGWYDFTVSADNGFLRRFAGRVETGRHTISDPALGLI
;
A
#
# COMPACT_ATOMS: atom_id res chain seq x y z
N ASN A 1 30.80 14.87 29.79
CA ASN A 1 29.87 14.51 28.70
C ASN A 1 29.66 15.76 27.84
N PRO A 2 29.97 15.77 26.53
CA PRO A 2 29.81 16.96 25.67
C PRO A 2 28.36 17.47 25.58
N ASN A 3 27.40 16.74 26.14
CA ASN A 3 26.00 17.15 26.19
C ASN A 3 25.58 17.84 27.50
N ASP A 4 26.53 18.06 28.42
CA ASP A 4 26.25 18.72 29.72
C ASP A 4 26.57 20.22 29.72
N GLU A 5 26.95 20.80 28.58
CA GLU A 5 27.06 22.24 28.47
C GLU A 5 25.67 22.86 28.51
N PRO A 6 25.43 23.85 29.41
CA PRO A 6 24.15 24.53 29.46
C PRO A 6 23.91 25.25 28.11
N PHE A 7 22.72 25.09 27.57
CA PHE A 7 22.32 25.88 26.38
C PHE A 7 22.54 27.37 26.70
N PRO A 8 23.11 28.14 25.75
CA PRO A 8 23.20 29.58 25.92
C PRO A 8 21.80 30.15 26.20
N ALA A 9 21.70 30.96 27.21
CA ALA A 9 20.43 31.61 27.55
C ALA A 9 19.93 32.37 26.31
N LEU A 10 18.71 32.10 25.91
CA LEU A 10 18.07 32.86 24.83
C LEU A 10 17.99 34.34 25.29
N PRO A 11 18.27 35.30 24.40
CA PRO A 11 18.12 36.71 24.76
C PRO A 11 16.68 36.99 25.17
N GLU A 12 16.53 37.66 26.31
CA GLU A 12 15.20 38.13 26.75
C GLU A 12 14.69 39.17 25.75
N ILE A 13 13.55 38.91 25.16
CA ILE A 13 12.86 39.88 24.32
C ILE A 13 12.08 40.84 25.21
N SER A 14 12.06 42.14 24.86
CA SER A 14 11.26 43.10 25.55
C SER A 14 9.75 42.82 25.41
N LYS A 15 8.95 43.30 26.37
CA LYS A 15 7.49 43.17 26.28
C LYS A 15 6.95 43.75 24.97
N ALA A 16 7.51 44.88 24.52
CA ALA A 16 7.10 45.53 23.27
C ALA A 16 7.38 44.64 22.03
N GLU A 17 8.54 43.95 21.98
CA GLU A 17 8.85 43.00 20.94
C GLU A 17 7.94 41.75 20.98
N ALA A 18 7.66 41.24 22.17
CA ALA A 18 6.74 40.12 22.34
C ALA A 18 5.32 40.47 21.89
N ASP A 19 4.85 41.66 22.18
CA ASP A 19 3.52 42.14 21.78
C ASP A 19 3.47 42.40 20.25
N ALA A 20 4.55 42.91 19.64
CA ALA A 20 4.66 43.07 18.20
C ALA A 20 4.68 41.72 17.46
N LEU A 21 5.38 40.72 18.00
CA LEU A 21 5.40 39.38 17.45
C LEU A 21 4.02 38.69 17.53
N ARG A 22 3.28 38.88 18.63
CA ARG A 22 1.90 38.36 18.73
C ARG A 22 0.97 39.04 17.73
N ALA A 23 1.04 40.36 17.59
CA ALA A 23 0.23 41.09 16.61
C ALA A 23 0.55 40.63 15.16
N ALA A 24 1.82 40.38 14.83
CA ALA A 24 2.23 39.86 13.54
C ALA A 24 1.71 38.42 13.34
N GLN A 25 1.70 37.60 14.37
CA GLN A 25 1.17 36.23 14.31
C GLN A 25 -0.36 36.24 14.12
N GLU A 26 -1.09 37.17 14.77
CA GLU A 26 -2.53 37.31 14.56
C GLU A 26 -2.87 37.77 13.14
N GLN A 27 -2.07 38.69 12.56
CA GLN A 27 -2.20 39.07 11.16
C GLN A 27 -1.93 37.91 10.21
N LEU A 28 -0.88 37.11 10.45
CA LEU A 28 -0.59 35.90 9.67
C LEU A 28 -1.73 34.86 9.78
N ALA A 29 -2.32 34.70 10.96
CA ALA A 29 -3.45 33.82 11.18
C ALA A 29 -4.71 34.29 10.43
N GLN A 30 -4.91 35.62 10.27
CA GLN A 30 -5.99 36.15 9.45
C GLN A 30 -5.75 35.97 7.94
N LEU A 31 -4.49 36.09 7.50
CA LEU A 31 -4.11 35.87 6.11
C LEU A 31 -4.20 34.35 5.72
N SER A 32 -4.06 33.45 6.69
CA SER A 32 -4.17 32.00 6.45
C SER A 32 -5.61 31.50 6.22
N ASN A 33 -6.63 32.38 6.33
CA ASN A 33 -8.01 32.05 5.97
C ASN A 33 -8.28 32.11 4.45
N GLU A 34 -7.36 32.63 3.65
CA GLU A 34 -7.38 32.36 2.22
C GLU A 34 -6.99 30.89 2.00
N ALA A 35 -7.80 30.17 1.21
CA ALA A 35 -7.59 28.75 0.94
C ALA A 35 -6.15 28.52 0.46
N THR A 36 -5.26 28.17 1.39
CA THR A 36 -3.90 27.79 1.08
C THR A 36 -3.96 26.45 0.34
N SER A 37 -3.64 26.48 -0.95
CA SER A 37 -3.48 25.23 -1.69
C SER A 37 -2.36 24.42 -1.04
N LEU A 38 -2.62 23.15 -0.75
CA LEU A 38 -1.55 22.24 -0.32
C LEU A 38 -0.47 22.20 -1.39
N PRO A 39 0.82 22.08 -0.99
CA PRO A 39 1.89 21.89 -1.96
C PRO A 39 1.58 20.69 -2.84
N VAL A 40 1.66 20.86 -4.15
CA VAL A 40 1.45 19.80 -5.13
C VAL A 40 2.82 19.32 -5.62
N GLN A 41 2.98 18.00 -5.67
CA GLN A 41 4.18 17.41 -6.25
C GLN A 41 4.22 17.71 -7.75
N GLU A 42 5.33 18.25 -8.24
CA GLU A 42 5.54 18.43 -9.68
C GLU A 42 5.47 17.08 -10.41
N PRO A 43 4.70 16.97 -11.51
CA PRO A 43 4.67 15.77 -12.35
C PRO A 43 6.06 15.43 -12.90
N GLY A 44 6.28 14.14 -13.12
CA GLY A 44 7.48 13.63 -13.79
C GLY A 44 8.29 12.66 -12.95
N ALA A 45 8.96 11.76 -13.68
CA ALA A 45 9.84 10.77 -13.07
C ALA A 45 11.23 11.34 -12.81
N ARG A 46 11.84 10.96 -11.69
CA ARG A 46 13.18 11.35 -11.27
C ARG A 46 14.03 10.09 -11.06
N PRO A 47 15.35 10.17 -11.14
CA PRO A 47 16.22 9.03 -10.77
C PRO A 47 15.92 8.56 -9.35
N SER A 48 15.73 7.24 -9.18
CA SER A 48 15.46 6.59 -7.90
C SER A 48 16.50 5.53 -7.62
N ARG A 49 16.97 5.47 -6.38
CA ARG A 49 17.91 4.44 -5.93
C ARG A 49 17.20 3.10 -5.78
N ALA A 50 17.98 2.01 -5.97
CA ALA A 50 17.55 0.69 -5.56
C ALA A 50 17.28 0.66 -4.06
N LEU A 51 16.21 -0.01 -3.66
CA LEU A 51 15.85 -0.23 -2.27
C LEU A 51 15.97 -1.73 -1.94
N PRO A 52 16.29 -2.05 -0.67
CA PRO A 52 16.56 -3.43 -0.25
C PRO A 52 15.30 -4.20 0.16
N TYR A 53 14.15 -3.84 -0.39
CA TYR A 53 12.87 -4.41 0.00
C TYR A 53 12.38 -5.46 -1.00
N GLU A 54 11.91 -6.57 -0.48
CA GLU A 54 11.15 -7.57 -1.20
C GLU A 54 10.02 -8.03 -0.27
N LEU A 55 8.82 -7.47 -0.48
CA LEU A 55 7.72 -7.50 0.48
C LEU A 55 6.49 -8.15 -0.13
N PHE A 56 5.88 -9.04 0.64
CA PHE A 56 4.63 -9.70 0.27
C PHE A 56 3.63 -9.58 1.41
N VAL A 57 2.36 -9.44 1.07
CA VAL A 57 1.26 -9.58 2.03
C VAL A 57 0.15 -10.36 1.35
N SER A 58 -0.25 -11.43 1.99
CA SER A 58 -1.38 -12.26 1.59
C SER A 58 -2.48 -12.23 2.65
N ALA A 59 -3.71 -12.56 2.25
CA ALA A 59 -4.85 -12.67 3.14
C ALA A 59 -5.40 -14.10 3.11
N SER A 60 -5.73 -14.63 4.29
CA SER A 60 -6.51 -15.85 4.44
C SER A 60 -7.81 -15.52 5.16
N VAL A 61 -8.93 -15.93 4.58
CA VAL A 61 -10.26 -15.61 5.11
C VAL A 61 -10.89 -16.88 5.70
N GLY A 62 -11.12 -16.85 7.00
CA GLY A 62 -11.88 -17.87 7.73
C GLY A 62 -13.26 -17.36 8.12
N THR A 63 -14.09 -18.24 8.69
CA THR A 63 -15.41 -17.83 9.20
C THR A 63 -15.26 -16.82 10.32
N GLY A 64 -15.66 -15.58 10.07
CA GLY A 64 -15.62 -14.48 11.03
C GLY A 64 -14.23 -13.89 11.29
N THR A 65 -13.22 -14.28 10.53
CA THR A 65 -11.84 -13.78 10.70
C THR A 65 -11.13 -13.57 9.37
N VAL A 66 -10.21 -12.60 9.35
CA VAL A 66 -9.24 -12.39 8.29
C VAL A 66 -7.85 -12.40 8.91
N GLU A 67 -6.98 -13.24 8.40
CA GLU A 67 -5.56 -13.24 8.75
C GLU A 67 -4.76 -12.62 7.60
N LEU A 68 -3.91 -11.65 7.92
CA LEU A 68 -2.89 -11.14 7.02
C LEU A 68 -1.54 -11.71 7.40
N ARG A 69 -0.83 -12.27 6.43
CA ARG A 69 0.54 -12.71 6.55
C ARG A 69 1.45 -11.71 5.84
N PHE A 70 2.45 -11.23 6.55
CA PHE A 70 3.47 -10.28 6.09
C PHE A 70 4.78 -11.03 5.94
N ASP A 71 5.32 -11.10 4.73
CA ASP A 71 6.61 -11.72 4.44
C ASP A 71 7.59 -10.67 3.94
N ASN A 72 8.79 -10.66 4.50
CA ASN A 72 9.89 -9.80 4.08
C ASN A 72 11.07 -10.69 3.69
N THR A 73 11.25 -10.93 2.41
CA THR A 73 12.38 -11.70 1.86
C THR A 73 13.56 -10.81 1.49
N GLY A 74 13.39 -9.48 1.63
CA GLY A 74 14.43 -8.49 1.38
C GLY A 74 15.55 -8.48 2.42
N ALA A 75 16.51 -7.59 2.23
CA ALA A 75 17.73 -7.50 3.04
C ALA A 75 17.63 -6.54 4.23
N GLN A 76 16.55 -5.78 4.37
CA GLN A 76 16.31 -4.83 5.46
C GLN A 76 14.92 -5.00 6.05
N GLY A 77 14.78 -4.69 7.35
CA GLY A 77 13.49 -4.69 8.02
C GLY A 77 12.52 -3.66 7.41
N ALA A 78 11.23 -3.98 7.40
CA ALA A 78 10.19 -3.11 6.90
C ALA A 78 9.05 -2.99 7.92
N VAL A 79 8.35 -1.86 7.90
CA VAL A 79 7.17 -1.61 8.72
C VAL A 79 5.94 -1.51 7.83
N PHE A 80 4.92 -2.26 8.17
CA PHE A 80 3.61 -2.19 7.55
C PHE A 80 2.61 -1.51 8.48
N HIS A 81 1.78 -0.65 7.93
CA HIS A 81 0.63 -0.06 8.61
C HIS A 81 -0.64 -0.65 8.02
N VAL A 82 -1.49 -1.19 8.89
CA VAL A 82 -2.78 -1.75 8.47
C VAL A 82 -3.91 -0.91 9.01
N TYR A 83 -4.70 -0.38 8.10
CA TYR A 83 -5.90 0.42 8.37
C TYR A 83 -7.14 -0.44 8.12
N ASP A 84 -8.05 -0.43 9.09
CA ASP A 84 -9.40 -0.93 8.89
C ASP A 84 -10.26 0.18 8.32
N LYS A 85 -10.61 0.09 7.03
CA LYS A 85 -11.44 1.11 6.36
C LYS A 85 -12.87 1.17 6.87
N THR A 86 -13.33 0.12 7.53
CA THR A 86 -14.65 0.13 8.19
C THR A 86 -14.63 0.98 9.47
N ASN A 87 -13.41 1.27 10.00
CA ASN A 87 -13.22 2.11 11.18
C ASN A 87 -11.90 2.89 11.11
N LEU A 88 -11.85 3.92 10.27
CA LEU A 88 -10.66 4.76 10.09
C LEU A 88 -10.29 5.61 11.30
N LEU A 89 -11.17 5.72 12.30
CA LEU A 89 -10.85 6.40 13.57
C LEU A 89 -10.03 5.52 14.52
N ALA A 90 -10.01 4.21 14.30
CA ALA A 90 -9.16 3.31 15.07
C ALA A 90 -7.68 3.52 14.74
N THR A 91 -6.83 3.38 15.76
CA THR A 91 -5.38 3.42 15.54
C THR A 91 -4.96 2.28 14.62
N PRO A 92 -4.22 2.55 13.53
CA PRO A 92 -3.76 1.51 12.62
C PRO A 92 -2.80 0.55 13.34
N ARG A 93 -2.92 -0.73 13.04
CA ARG A 93 -1.96 -1.73 13.53
C ARG A 93 -0.65 -1.62 12.75
N ARG A 94 0.47 -1.81 13.45
CA ARG A 94 1.81 -1.74 12.87
C ARG A 94 2.51 -3.08 13.03
N TYR A 95 3.17 -3.52 11.97
CA TYR A 95 3.93 -4.76 11.92
C TYR A 95 5.33 -4.46 11.43
N ALA A 96 6.32 -4.60 12.32
CA ALA A 96 7.73 -4.50 11.97
C ALA A 96 8.25 -5.90 11.65
N VAL A 97 8.61 -6.14 10.40
CA VAL A 97 9.06 -7.45 9.91
C VAL A 97 10.54 -7.36 9.55
N GLU A 98 11.36 -8.10 10.26
CA GLU A 98 12.79 -8.19 10.00
C GLU A 98 13.07 -8.83 8.62
N ALA A 99 14.27 -8.58 8.10
CA ALA A 99 14.77 -9.26 6.89
C ALA A 99 14.70 -10.78 7.04
N GLY A 100 14.17 -11.47 6.04
CA GLY A 100 14.03 -12.92 6.01
C GLY A 100 13.02 -13.49 7.02
N LYS A 101 12.10 -12.66 7.53
CA LYS A 101 11.10 -13.07 8.53
C LYS A 101 9.67 -12.87 8.03
N SER A 102 8.74 -13.48 8.76
CA SER A 102 7.29 -13.34 8.55
C SER A 102 6.59 -13.03 9.86
N LEU A 103 5.48 -12.29 9.78
CA LEU A 103 4.53 -12.10 10.88
C LEU A 103 3.11 -12.33 10.37
N THR A 104 2.20 -12.66 11.28
CA THR A 104 0.76 -12.72 10.99
C THR A 104 -0.02 -11.79 11.92
N GLY A 105 -1.15 -11.31 11.43
CA GLY A 105 -2.10 -10.54 12.20
C GLY A 105 -3.51 -10.94 11.86
N THR A 106 -4.37 -11.11 12.88
CA THR A 106 -5.76 -11.53 12.71
C THR A 106 -6.71 -10.40 13.04
N TRP A 107 -7.73 -10.23 12.21
CA TRP A 107 -8.86 -9.32 12.40
C TRP A 107 -10.14 -10.12 12.56
N VAL A 108 -10.96 -9.69 13.53
CA VAL A 108 -12.34 -10.18 13.63
C VAL A 108 -13.16 -9.49 12.53
N ALA A 109 -13.82 -10.28 11.71
CA ALA A 109 -14.64 -9.82 10.60
C ALA A 109 -16.01 -10.50 10.68
N LEU A 110 -16.91 -9.96 11.51
CA LEU A 110 -18.26 -10.49 11.72
C LEU A 110 -19.23 -10.21 10.54
N GLY A 111 -18.68 -9.81 9.41
CA GLY A 111 -19.42 -9.48 8.19
C GLY A 111 -18.47 -9.27 7.04
N SER A 112 -18.42 -8.06 6.50
CA SER A 112 -17.42 -7.63 5.53
C SER A 112 -16.13 -7.22 6.23
N TYR A 113 -15.02 -7.28 5.48
CA TYR A 113 -13.74 -6.69 5.84
C TYR A 113 -13.28 -5.77 4.72
N ASP A 114 -12.53 -4.74 5.10
CA ASP A 114 -11.94 -3.77 4.18
C ASP A 114 -10.64 -3.24 4.79
N LEU A 115 -9.50 -3.84 4.40
CA LEU A 115 -8.20 -3.61 5.03
C LEU A 115 -7.21 -3.03 4.03
N TRP A 116 -6.63 -1.87 4.35
CA TRP A 116 -5.48 -1.31 3.65
C TRP A 116 -4.18 -1.64 4.37
N VAL A 117 -3.20 -2.12 3.63
CA VAL A 117 -1.83 -2.31 4.09
C VAL A 117 -0.93 -1.36 3.33
N LEU A 118 -0.23 -0.51 4.06
CA LEU A 118 0.77 0.41 3.53
C LEU A 118 2.15 0.00 4.01
N GLY A 119 3.11 0.00 3.11
CA GLY A 119 4.52 -0.27 3.38
C GLY A 119 5.42 0.79 2.75
N PRO A 120 6.75 0.61 2.81
CA PRO A 120 7.69 1.55 2.22
C PRO A 120 7.58 1.61 0.70
N ASN A 121 7.98 2.76 0.13
CA ASN A 121 8.12 3.00 -1.30
C ASN A 121 6.85 2.70 -2.12
N GLY A 122 5.69 3.20 -1.67
CA GLY A 122 4.43 3.01 -2.39
C GLY A 122 3.83 1.61 -2.31
N PHE A 123 4.42 0.71 -1.51
CA PHE A 123 3.83 -0.61 -1.29
C PHE A 123 2.43 -0.45 -0.69
N HIS A 124 1.43 -0.90 -1.43
CA HIS A 124 0.04 -0.87 -1.02
C HIS A 124 -0.65 -2.19 -1.37
N ARG A 125 -1.44 -2.67 -0.42
CA ARG A 125 -2.37 -3.79 -0.59
C ARG A 125 -3.73 -3.41 -0.07
N HIS A 126 -4.76 -3.84 -0.77
CA HIS A 126 -6.13 -3.67 -0.34
C HIS A 126 -6.85 -5.01 -0.39
N PHE A 127 -7.38 -5.43 0.72
CA PHE A 127 -8.13 -6.67 0.89
C PHE A 127 -9.55 -6.35 1.31
N GLN A 128 -10.51 -6.65 0.45
CA GLN A 128 -11.93 -6.44 0.73
C GLN A 128 -12.72 -7.71 0.39
N GLY A 129 -13.76 -7.98 1.17
CA GLY A 129 -14.64 -9.13 0.95
C GLY A 129 -15.57 -9.40 2.12
N SER A 130 -16.14 -10.59 2.13
CA SER A 130 -17.00 -11.09 3.21
C SER A 130 -16.32 -12.27 3.91
N ALA A 131 -16.38 -12.26 5.25
CA ALA A 131 -15.92 -13.39 6.09
C ALA A 131 -17.08 -14.26 6.59
N LEU A 132 -18.33 -13.92 6.28
CA LEU A 132 -19.51 -14.72 6.64
C LEU A 132 -20.05 -15.53 5.46
N ASN A 133 -20.03 -14.93 4.29
CA ASN A 133 -20.54 -15.56 3.06
C ASN A 133 -19.36 -16.09 2.24
N LEU A 134 -18.59 -16.98 2.85
CA LEU A 134 -17.60 -17.74 2.07
C LEU A 134 -18.40 -18.55 1.04
N PRO A 135 -18.07 -18.45 -0.26
CA PRO A 135 -18.79 -19.22 -1.27
C PRO A 135 -18.79 -20.69 -0.90
N THR A 136 -19.97 -21.32 -0.92
CA THR A 136 -20.05 -22.77 -0.80
C THR A 136 -19.38 -23.36 -2.02
N GLY A 137 -18.16 -23.83 -1.87
CA GLY A 137 -17.39 -24.38 -3.01
C GLY A 137 -16.05 -23.71 -3.27
N GLY A 138 -15.58 -22.84 -2.37
CA GLY A 138 -14.26 -22.24 -2.40
C GLY A 138 -14.26 -20.73 -2.55
N ALA A 139 -13.32 -20.10 -1.89
CA ALA A 139 -13.10 -18.66 -1.98
C ALA A 139 -12.19 -18.34 -3.18
N PRO A 140 -12.43 -17.22 -3.88
CA PRO A 140 -11.44 -16.67 -4.79
C PRO A 140 -10.17 -16.31 -4.00
N GLU A 141 -9.00 -16.66 -4.54
CA GLU A 141 -7.71 -16.30 -3.94
C GLU A 141 -6.74 -15.84 -5.02
N ILE A 142 -5.82 -14.97 -4.63
CA ILE A 142 -4.87 -14.36 -5.54
C ILE A 142 -3.50 -14.34 -4.89
N ASP A 143 -2.52 -14.90 -5.58
CA ASP A 143 -1.11 -14.77 -5.26
C ASP A 143 -0.45 -13.77 -6.21
N VAL A 144 0.42 -12.92 -5.66
CA VAL A 144 1.25 -12.01 -6.42
C VAL A 144 2.70 -12.34 -6.17
N CYS A 145 3.43 -12.62 -7.23
CA CYS A 145 4.85 -12.90 -7.21
C CYS A 145 5.61 -11.86 -8.05
N TYR A 146 6.87 -11.67 -7.71
CA TYR A 146 7.78 -10.80 -8.45
C TYR A 146 8.94 -11.62 -8.98
N ASP A 147 9.40 -11.29 -10.19
CA ASP A 147 10.67 -11.75 -10.68
C ASP A 147 11.71 -10.63 -10.54
N SER A 148 12.52 -10.69 -9.49
CA SER A 148 13.56 -9.69 -9.23
C SER A 148 14.66 -9.66 -10.29
N ALA A 149 14.78 -10.69 -11.14
CA ALA A 149 15.78 -10.73 -12.20
C ALA A 149 15.36 -9.88 -13.42
N ASN A 150 14.09 -9.94 -13.81
CA ASN A 150 13.55 -9.17 -14.94
C ASN A 150 12.73 -7.95 -14.51
N GLY A 151 12.24 -7.91 -13.27
CA GLY A 151 11.45 -6.82 -12.72
C GLY A 151 9.96 -6.91 -13.03
N ASP A 152 9.46 -8.06 -13.43
CA ASP A 152 8.06 -8.27 -13.80
C ASP A 152 7.21 -8.70 -12.60
N VAL A 153 5.90 -8.48 -12.69
CA VAL A 153 4.91 -8.93 -11.70
C VAL A 153 4.01 -10.00 -12.30
N TYR A 154 3.76 -11.04 -11.53
CA TYR A 154 2.91 -12.17 -11.89
C TYR A 154 1.74 -12.27 -10.93
N VAL A 155 0.54 -12.44 -11.46
CA VAL A 155 -0.70 -12.57 -10.71
C VAL A 155 -1.30 -13.92 -11.01
N LYS A 156 -1.44 -14.74 -9.99
CA LYS A 156 -2.03 -16.06 -10.09
C LYS A 156 -3.41 -16.06 -9.45
N LEU A 157 -4.41 -16.36 -10.24
CA LEU A 157 -5.81 -16.43 -9.88
C LEU A 157 -6.16 -17.88 -9.56
N HIS A 158 -6.68 -18.13 -8.36
CA HIS A 158 -7.04 -19.46 -7.91
C HIS A 158 -8.53 -19.60 -7.75
N ASN A 159 -9.07 -20.73 -8.13
CA ASN A 159 -10.44 -21.12 -7.85
C ASN A 159 -10.44 -22.49 -7.15
N SER A 160 -10.54 -22.47 -5.82
CA SER A 160 -10.69 -23.70 -5.03
C SER A 160 -12.14 -24.18 -4.93
N GLY A 161 -13.07 -23.52 -5.64
CA GLY A 161 -14.49 -23.81 -5.64
C GLY A 161 -14.92 -24.93 -6.57
N SER A 162 -16.23 -25.19 -6.57
CA SER A 162 -16.91 -26.20 -7.38
C SER A 162 -17.55 -25.64 -8.66
N ALA A 163 -17.55 -24.30 -8.83
CA ALA A 163 -18.07 -23.61 -10.02
C ALA A 163 -16.99 -22.72 -10.63
N THR A 164 -17.12 -22.39 -11.92
CA THR A 164 -16.24 -21.42 -12.57
C THR A 164 -16.37 -20.06 -11.91
N LEU A 165 -15.22 -19.40 -11.65
CA LEU A 165 -15.14 -18.02 -11.17
C LEU A 165 -14.73 -17.08 -12.30
N SER A 166 -15.38 -15.92 -12.35
CA SER A 166 -15.05 -14.83 -13.27
C SER A 166 -14.29 -13.75 -12.51
N TYR A 167 -13.04 -13.53 -12.87
CA TYR A 167 -12.21 -12.47 -12.32
C TYR A 167 -12.16 -11.29 -13.29
N GLN A 168 -12.30 -10.07 -12.73
CA GLN A 168 -12.07 -8.81 -13.45
C GLN A 168 -10.72 -8.24 -13.04
N LEU A 169 -9.82 -8.07 -14.00
CA LEU A 169 -8.50 -7.46 -13.81
C LEU A 169 -8.50 -6.06 -14.41
N VAL A 170 -8.12 -5.07 -13.60
CA VAL A 170 -8.04 -3.67 -14.01
C VAL A 170 -6.68 -3.11 -13.65
N ALA A 171 -5.94 -2.59 -14.62
CA ALA A 171 -4.77 -1.76 -14.37
C ALA A 171 -5.25 -0.36 -13.94
N ASN A 172 -4.87 0.08 -12.75
CA ASN A 172 -5.28 1.38 -12.22
C ASN A 172 -4.33 2.50 -12.68
N ALA A 173 -3.04 2.17 -12.88
CA ALA A 173 -2.00 3.09 -13.32
C ALA A 173 -0.91 2.35 -14.11
N TYR A 174 -0.05 3.11 -14.78
CA TYR A 174 1.15 2.68 -15.55
C TYR A 174 0.88 1.91 -16.84
N PHE A 175 -0.31 1.36 -17.02
CA PHE A 175 -0.70 0.59 -18.19
C PHE A 175 -2.00 1.14 -18.78
N SER A 176 -2.07 1.19 -20.10
CA SER A 176 -3.29 1.56 -20.84
C SER A 176 -4.12 0.34 -21.26
N SER A 177 -4.04 -0.75 -20.50
CA SER A 177 -4.81 -1.96 -20.83
C SER A 177 -6.29 -1.79 -20.50
N GLN A 178 -7.15 -2.33 -21.37
CA GLN A 178 -8.57 -2.46 -21.07
C GLN A 178 -8.76 -3.46 -19.91
N PRO A 179 -9.84 -3.33 -19.13
CA PRO A 179 -10.21 -4.36 -18.17
C PRO A 179 -10.29 -5.74 -18.82
N GLU A 180 -9.72 -6.75 -18.19
CA GLU A 180 -9.71 -8.14 -18.66
C GLU A 180 -10.60 -9.00 -17.77
N THR A 181 -11.44 -9.84 -18.38
CA THR A 181 -12.18 -10.89 -17.71
C THR A 181 -11.45 -12.22 -17.88
N VAL A 182 -11.20 -12.91 -16.77
CA VAL A 182 -10.55 -14.21 -16.75
C VAL A 182 -11.44 -15.23 -16.08
N GLU A 183 -11.91 -16.20 -16.86
CA GLU A 183 -12.67 -17.35 -16.36
C GLU A 183 -11.71 -18.42 -15.83
N VAL A 184 -11.89 -18.80 -14.55
CA VAL A 184 -11.09 -19.85 -13.92
C VAL A 184 -12.01 -21.01 -13.52
N PRO A 185 -11.90 -22.17 -14.18
CA PRO A 185 -12.70 -23.34 -13.86
C PRO A 185 -12.52 -23.83 -12.42
N ALA A 186 -13.48 -24.59 -11.93
CA ALA A 186 -13.42 -25.21 -10.60
C ALA A 186 -12.10 -25.99 -10.39
N GLY A 187 -11.43 -25.75 -9.27
CA GLY A 187 -10.18 -26.40 -8.90
C GLY A 187 -8.96 -25.98 -9.74
N ALA A 188 -9.10 -24.99 -10.63
CA ALA A 188 -8.05 -24.55 -11.54
C ALA A 188 -7.38 -23.25 -11.08
N SER A 189 -6.34 -22.85 -11.82
CA SER A 189 -5.67 -21.56 -11.68
C SER A 189 -5.39 -20.98 -13.06
N ALA A 190 -5.34 -19.64 -13.13
CA ALA A 190 -4.87 -18.89 -14.29
C ALA A 190 -3.79 -17.90 -13.86
N GLU A 191 -2.88 -17.56 -14.76
CA GLU A 191 -1.82 -16.61 -14.48
C GLU A 191 -1.86 -15.45 -15.49
N ARG A 192 -1.53 -14.26 -15.01
CA ARG A 192 -1.27 -13.06 -15.81
C ARG A 192 0.01 -12.42 -15.35
N HIS A 193 0.73 -11.79 -16.28
CA HIS A 193 1.92 -11.04 -15.92
C HIS A 193 1.98 -9.71 -16.68
N TRP A 194 2.67 -8.76 -16.08
CA TRP A 194 2.97 -7.47 -16.69
C TRP A 194 4.47 -7.22 -16.71
N VAL A 195 4.96 -6.80 -17.88
CA VAL A 195 6.33 -6.37 -18.09
C VAL A 195 6.47 -4.93 -17.63
N LEU A 196 7.23 -4.70 -16.55
CA LEU A 196 7.29 -3.40 -15.86
C LEU A 196 8.49 -2.53 -16.27
N LYS A 197 9.35 -3.01 -17.15
CA LYS A 197 10.60 -2.32 -17.53
C LYS A 197 10.38 -0.87 -18.00
N ALA A 198 9.36 -0.64 -18.81
CA ALA A 198 9.06 0.68 -19.37
C ALA A 198 8.59 1.71 -18.32
N VAL A 199 8.06 1.24 -17.21
CA VAL A 199 7.50 2.06 -16.12
C VAL A 199 8.37 2.00 -14.86
N GLY A 200 9.61 1.55 -14.96
CA GLY A 200 10.58 1.55 -13.87
C GLY A 200 10.28 0.57 -12.73
N GLY A 201 9.52 -0.50 -13.01
CA GLY A 201 9.13 -1.52 -12.04
C GLY A 201 7.84 -1.19 -11.29
N TRP A 202 7.16 -0.08 -11.58
CA TRP A 202 5.93 0.32 -10.92
C TRP A 202 4.70 -0.44 -11.44
N TYR A 203 3.81 -0.80 -10.53
CA TYR A 203 2.55 -1.47 -10.84
C TYR A 203 1.43 -1.00 -9.93
N ASP A 204 0.22 -0.99 -10.44
CA ASP A 204 -1.02 -0.80 -9.68
C ASP A 204 -2.16 -1.47 -10.45
N PHE A 205 -2.74 -2.51 -9.87
CA PHE A 205 -3.85 -3.23 -10.45
C PHE A 205 -4.83 -3.70 -9.38
N THR A 206 -6.08 -3.85 -9.80
CA THR A 206 -7.17 -4.41 -8.98
C THR A 206 -7.66 -5.68 -9.63
N VAL A 207 -7.88 -6.69 -8.82
CA VAL A 207 -8.60 -7.91 -9.19
C VAL A 207 -9.84 -8.00 -8.34
N SER A 208 -10.98 -8.21 -8.98
CA SER A 208 -12.26 -8.39 -8.29
C SER A 208 -12.99 -9.63 -8.81
N ALA A 209 -13.89 -10.15 -8.01
CA ALA A 209 -14.81 -11.21 -8.35
C ALA A 209 -16.15 -10.96 -7.67
N ASP A 210 -17.12 -11.87 -7.87
CA ASP A 210 -18.44 -11.78 -7.26
C ASP A 210 -18.39 -11.67 -5.72
N ASN A 211 -19.51 -11.32 -5.14
CA ASN A 211 -19.71 -11.18 -3.68
C ASN A 211 -18.82 -10.14 -2.99
N GLY A 212 -18.39 -9.12 -3.72
CA GLY A 212 -17.59 -8.00 -3.19
C GLY A 212 -16.14 -8.36 -2.91
N PHE A 213 -15.64 -9.49 -3.43
CA PHE A 213 -14.21 -9.80 -3.37
C PHE A 213 -13.41 -8.79 -4.18
N LEU A 214 -12.42 -8.17 -3.54
CA LEU A 214 -11.49 -7.24 -4.17
C LEU A 214 -10.10 -7.38 -3.57
N ARG A 215 -9.11 -7.37 -4.44
CA ARG A 215 -7.69 -7.29 -4.10
C ARG A 215 -7.03 -6.23 -4.97
N ARG A 216 -6.37 -5.24 -4.37
CA ARG A 216 -5.52 -4.28 -5.09
C ARG A 216 -4.09 -4.44 -4.65
N PHE A 217 -3.21 -4.41 -5.62
CA PHE A 217 -1.77 -4.52 -5.44
C PHE A 217 -1.09 -3.36 -6.14
N ALA A 218 -0.38 -2.53 -5.37
CA ALA A 218 0.43 -1.46 -5.93
C ALA A 218 1.79 -1.41 -5.25
N GLY A 219 2.77 -0.89 -5.97
CA GLY A 219 4.14 -0.74 -5.51
C GLY A 219 5.15 -0.77 -6.64
N ARG A 220 6.39 -1.07 -6.29
CA ARG A 220 7.49 -1.24 -7.23
C ARG A 220 8.20 -2.57 -7.01
N VAL A 221 8.51 -3.28 -8.09
CA VAL A 221 9.40 -4.44 -8.03
C VAL A 221 10.84 -3.96 -7.91
N GLU A 222 11.50 -4.31 -6.82
CA GLU A 222 12.89 -3.95 -6.57
C GLU A 222 13.81 -5.03 -7.17
N THR A 223 14.63 -4.60 -8.12
CA THR A 223 15.58 -5.48 -8.83
C THR A 223 17.04 -5.32 -8.36
N GLY A 224 17.27 -4.55 -7.30
CA GLY A 224 18.61 -4.15 -6.86
C GLY A 224 19.29 -3.12 -7.77
N ARG A 225 18.58 -2.57 -8.77
CA ARG A 225 19.12 -1.58 -9.72
C ARG A 225 18.45 -0.22 -9.54
N HIS A 226 19.19 0.84 -9.83
CA HIS A 226 18.62 2.19 -9.91
C HIS A 226 17.62 2.27 -11.06
N THR A 227 16.57 3.04 -10.86
CA THR A 227 15.48 3.23 -11.84
C THR A 227 14.86 4.63 -11.68
N ILE A 228 13.56 4.76 -11.75
CA ILE A 228 12.84 6.03 -11.64
C ILE A 228 11.91 6.04 -10.42
N SER A 229 11.62 7.24 -9.91
CA SER A 229 10.52 7.46 -8.96
C SER A 229 9.19 7.10 -9.60
N ASP A 230 8.14 7.06 -8.80
CA ASP A 230 6.79 6.80 -9.29
C ASP A 230 6.43 7.78 -10.44
N PRO A 231 6.21 7.30 -11.67
CA PRO A 231 5.88 8.15 -12.80
C PRO A 231 4.46 8.73 -12.71
N ALA A 232 3.59 8.18 -11.87
CA ALA A 232 2.25 8.70 -11.60
C ALA A 232 2.23 9.74 -10.47
N LEU A 233 3.37 9.97 -9.79
CA LEU A 233 3.45 10.95 -8.70
C LEU A 233 3.23 12.38 -9.23
N GLY A 234 2.26 13.08 -8.65
CA GLY A 234 1.88 14.43 -9.06
C GLY A 234 0.92 14.48 -10.27
N LEU A 235 0.49 13.35 -10.78
CA LEU A 235 -0.65 13.30 -11.71
C LEU A 235 -1.94 13.28 -10.88
N ILE A 236 -2.77 14.29 -11.06
CA ILE A 236 -4.08 14.45 -10.40
C ILE A 236 -5.16 14.21 -11.44
#